data_e1f0793f904381f256f1940fc7b0d4f8
#
_entry.id   e1f0793f904381f256f1940fc7b0d4f8
#
_cell.length_a   1.000
_cell.length_b   1.000
_cell.length_c   1.000
_cell.angle_alpha   90.00
_cell.angle_beta   90.00
_cell.angle_gamma   90.00
#
_symmetry.space_group_name_H-M   'P 1'
#
loop_
_entity.id
_entity.type
_entity.pdbx_description
1 polymer ?
#
loop_
_entity_poly.entity_id
_entity_poly.type
_entity_poly.pdbx_seq_one_letter_code
_entity_poly.pdbx_strand_id
1 'polypeptide(L)'
;MLLAQTKTKQISTLINSIKIVLIGEFLKHRSFNGANKALPVLASSLFNAGFRQVLQLDLERPDLSIDDVLSDIRDADLIIFSGCLTTQWPEIDNHSSKIFAELQKYGRENVPILVGGYATKSVEDIARITPWITAYCDGEGEESIIEIAYAVARGTFYEEMPKLPGLCFINSEGKFHRTIATRVNNFDDIDQNFGLVHVPQVHDMDIFKASDGRQLKTAQLFTQRGCPWGCGFCNKSSESNNVIRLSEASFKRQLQQLKQRGYEAVYLDVDTFTVHDYAARREAEILHEEGFVWGSNTRIDKINYEQMRYLVEHNCVYMFFGVEHTLPEVSLANHKFNGSVASQIKQAFDYPAKIARVFQEMNQAGLPSSYFLILGLPKAKLNPNKTEIMGYEPTTFEDDIEAIRFGIEKCNPDFLNFNVLRFMPGSMAADTVGDCSYACVRPSGTKPITAGYFLPRAVNYYGYPQFQERGVYRLCESVSRYQPITTAVNPQRVYDTICYAMQLINHKIDAGGKATNLFIDRDLIALGLVTQDEQGKYAIAPIEDFANI
;
A
#
# COMPACT_ATOMS: atom_id res chain seq x y z
N MET A 1 47.94 10.54 -6.57
CA MET A 1 47.51 9.15 -6.78
C MET A 1 47.50 8.31 -5.51
N LEU A 2 48.60 8.18 -4.76
CA LEU A 2 48.64 7.38 -3.51
C LEU A 2 47.64 7.89 -2.43
N LEU A 3 47.51 9.18 -2.19
CA LEU A 3 46.54 9.76 -1.25
C LEU A 3 45.08 9.50 -1.60
N ALA A 4 44.72 9.49 -2.91
CA ALA A 4 43.40 9.15 -3.37
C ALA A 4 43.12 7.66 -3.19
N GLN A 5 44.08 6.78 -3.50
CA GLN A 5 43.98 5.34 -3.29
C GLN A 5 43.86 4.97 -1.79
N THR A 6 44.56 5.69 -0.91
CA THR A 6 44.49 5.48 0.55
C THR A 6 43.11 5.90 1.10
N LYS A 7 42.59 7.05 0.67
CA LYS A 7 41.23 7.49 1.05
C LYS A 7 40.16 6.53 0.54
N THR A 8 40.24 6.09 -0.72
CA THR A 8 39.30 5.11 -1.30
C THR A 8 39.33 3.80 -0.53
N LYS A 9 40.51 3.32 -0.15
CA LYS A 9 40.67 2.07 0.61
C LYS A 9 40.12 2.22 2.05
N GLN A 10 40.33 3.36 2.70
CA GLN A 10 39.77 3.66 4.03
C GLN A 10 38.22 3.71 4.00
N ILE A 11 37.65 4.39 3.01
CA ILE A 11 36.19 4.47 2.83
C ILE A 11 35.62 3.06 2.58
N SER A 12 36.24 2.28 1.70
CA SER A 12 35.84 0.90 1.40
C SER A 12 35.85 0.01 2.67
N THR A 13 36.85 0.16 3.53
CA THR A 13 36.92 -0.59 4.80
C THR A 13 35.79 -0.18 5.75
N LEU A 14 35.50 1.12 5.89
CA LEU A 14 34.43 1.66 6.74
C LEU A 14 33.04 1.17 6.27
N ILE A 15 32.76 1.22 4.97
CA ILE A 15 31.48 0.80 4.42
C ILE A 15 31.22 -0.70 4.65
N ASN A 16 32.28 -1.52 4.56
CA ASN A 16 32.18 -2.95 4.77
C ASN A 16 32.06 -3.36 6.26
N SER A 17 32.33 -2.46 7.19
CA SER A 17 32.30 -2.76 8.63
C SER A 17 30.96 -2.52 9.28
N ILE A 18 30.11 -1.65 8.72
CA ILE A 18 28.80 -1.34 9.32
C ILE A 18 27.73 -2.35 8.95
N LYS A 19 26.95 -2.73 9.94
CA LYS A 19 25.79 -3.60 9.78
C LYS A 19 24.51 -2.76 9.74
N ILE A 20 23.79 -2.84 8.63
CA ILE A 20 22.53 -2.15 8.38
C ILE A 20 21.40 -3.17 8.42
N VAL A 21 20.37 -2.91 9.21
CA VAL A 21 19.18 -3.76 9.31
C VAL A 21 17.98 -3.01 8.73
N LEU A 22 17.40 -3.58 7.70
CA LEU A 22 16.16 -3.13 7.09
C LEU A 22 15.01 -4.02 7.58
N ILE A 23 13.99 -3.42 8.16
CA ILE A 23 12.83 -4.12 8.71
C ILE A 23 11.61 -3.75 7.88
N GLY A 24 10.98 -4.75 7.28
CA GLY A 24 9.67 -4.63 6.65
C GLY A 24 8.59 -4.87 7.69
N GLU A 25 7.83 -3.84 8.02
CA GLU A 25 6.79 -3.94 9.03
C GLU A 25 5.54 -4.61 8.49
N PHE A 26 4.80 -5.28 9.35
CA PHE A 26 3.70 -6.16 9.03
C PHE A 26 2.40 -5.77 9.75
N LEU A 27 1.29 -5.88 9.03
CA LEU A 27 -0.05 -6.00 9.61
C LEU A 27 -0.43 -7.47 9.64
N LYS A 28 -0.50 -8.07 10.82
CA LYS A 28 -0.73 -9.52 11.02
C LYS A 28 -1.97 -10.10 10.33
N HIS A 29 -2.88 -9.27 9.85
CA HIS A 29 -4.19 -9.68 9.34
C HIS A 29 -4.43 -9.14 7.93
N ARG A 30 -3.57 -9.46 6.95
CA ARG A 30 -3.78 -9.08 5.56
C ARG A 30 -4.52 -10.16 4.78
N SER A 31 -5.65 -9.79 4.15
CA SER A 31 -6.29 -10.61 3.13
C SER A 31 -5.57 -10.56 1.78
N PHE A 32 -4.73 -9.54 1.58
CA PHE A 32 -3.87 -9.37 0.41
C PHE A 32 -2.44 -9.16 0.89
N ASN A 33 -1.63 -10.20 0.81
CA ASN A 33 -0.22 -10.16 1.16
C ASN A 33 0.60 -9.54 0.02
N GLY A 34 0.51 -8.21 -0.09
CA GLY A 34 1.51 -7.48 -0.86
C GLY A 34 2.84 -7.60 -0.13
N ALA A 35 3.87 -8.05 -0.83
CA ALA A 35 5.22 -8.09 -0.29
C ALA A 35 5.74 -6.69 0.06
N ASN A 36 6.60 -6.57 1.07
CA ASN A 36 7.24 -5.29 1.38
C ASN A 36 8.26 -4.93 0.29
N LYS A 37 7.81 -4.10 -0.64
CA LYS A 37 8.56 -3.70 -1.83
C LYS A 37 9.75 -2.80 -1.54
N ALA A 38 9.73 -2.08 -0.43
CA ALA A 38 10.79 -1.15 -0.08
C ALA A 38 12.07 -1.88 0.34
N LEU A 39 11.96 -3.08 0.94
CA LEU A 39 13.12 -3.86 1.38
C LEU A 39 14.11 -4.14 0.23
N PRO A 40 13.71 -4.78 -0.89
CA PRO A 40 14.65 -5.08 -1.97
C PRO A 40 15.17 -3.82 -2.67
N VAL A 41 14.37 -2.76 -2.75
CA VAL A 41 14.79 -1.48 -3.37
C VAL A 41 15.89 -0.84 -2.55
N LEU A 42 15.65 -0.61 -1.25
CA LEU A 42 16.64 0.02 -0.36
C LEU A 42 17.90 -0.83 -0.18
N ALA A 43 17.74 -2.15 -0.06
CA ALA A 43 18.88 -3.05 0.00
C ALA A 43 19.71 -3.01 -1.30
N SER A 44 19.06 -2.95 -2.46
CA SER A 44 19.78 -2.80 -3.76
C SER A 44 20.55 -1.49 -3.82
N SER A 45 19.95 -0.37 -3.38
CA SER A 45 20.62 0.93 -3.32
C SER A 45 21.88 0.88 -2.44
N LEU A 46 21.79 0.26 -1.27
CA LEU A 46 22.94 0.07 -0.38
C LEU A 46 24.00 -0.85 -0.98
N PHE A 47 23.63 -1.99 -1.57
CA PHE A 47 24.58 -2.89 -2.22
C PHE A 47 25.29 -2.21 -3.40
N ASN A 48 24.57 -1.44 -4.20
CA ASN A 48 25.15 -0.69 -5.32
C ASN A 48 26.11 0.40 -4.84
N ALA A 49 25.83 1.01 -3.66
CA ALA A 49 26.73 1.96 -3.01
C ALA A 49 27.95 1.32 -2.31
N GLY A 50 28.02 -0.02 -2.28
CA GLY A 50 29.17 -0.76 -1.77
C GLY A 50 29.00 -1.35 -0.37
N PHE A 51 27.90 -1.10 0.34
CA PHE A 51 27.61 -1.74 1.63
C PHE A 51 27.41 -3.25 1.44
N ARG A 52 27.94 -4.07 2.37
CA ARG A 52 27.90 -5.54 2.24
C ARG A 52 27.19 -6.24 3.38
N GLN A 53 27.09 -5.61 4.55
CA GLN A 53 26.39 -6.16 5.70
C GLN A 53 24.98 -5.53 5.80
N VAL A 54 24.09 -5.90 4.89
CA VAL A 54 22.70 -5.45 4.84
C VAL A 54 21.80 -6.64 5.12
N LEU A 55 21.18 -6.63 6.29
CA LEU A 55 20.19 -7.64 6.70
C LEU A 55 18.78 -7.15 6.37
N GLN A 56 17.99 -7.98 5.71
CA GLN A 56 16.59 -7.71 5.40
C GLN A 56 15.71 -8.62 6.27
N LEU A 57 14.92 -8.03 7.14
CA LEU A 57 13.96 -8.71 8.03
C LEU A 57 12.56 -8.38 7.54
N ASP A 58 11.93 -9.33 6.88
CA ASP A 58 10.56 -9.21 6.39
C ASP A 58 9.60 -9.80 7.41
N LEU A 59 9.03 -8.96 8.27
CA LEU A 59 8.07 -9.37 9.29
C LEU A 59 6.68 -9.68 8.70
N GLU A 60 6.48 -9.56 7.38
CA GLU A 60 5.29 -10.09 6.71
C GLU A 60 5.28 -11.62 6.68
N ARG A 61 6.40 -12.24 6.94
CA ARG A 61 6.50 -13.69 7.08
C ARG A 61 5.80 -14.15 8.37
N PRO A 62 4.86 -15.11 8.29
CA PRO A 62 4.10 -15.56 9.45
C PRO A 62 4.97 -16.31 10.49
N ASP A 63 6.13 -16.82 10.07
CA ASP A 63 7.08 -17.58 10.88
C ASP A 63 8.14 -16.70 11.57
N LEU A 64 8.10 -15.37 11.39
CA LEU A 64 9.08 -14.44 11.94
C LEU A 64 8.42 -13.39 12.83
N SER A 65 8.91 -13.24 14.05
CA SER A 65 8.53 -12.17 14.98
C SER A 65 9.72 -11.29 15.31
N ILE A 66 9.46 -10.08 15.82
CA ILE A 66 10.55 -9.19 16.25
C ILE A 66 11.39 -9.83 17.38
N ASP A 67 10.76 -10.59 18.26
CA ASP A 67 11.45 -11.21 19.39
C ASP A 67 12.45 -12.28 18.93
N ASP A 68 12.16 -12.96 17.80
CA ASP A 68 13.07 -13.96 17.21
C ASP A 68 14.35 -13.35 16.64
N VAL A 69 14.29 -12.08 16.20
CA VAL A 69 15.39 -11.40 15.51
C VAL A 69 16.14 -10.38 16.35
N LEU A 70 15.76 -10.17 17.62
CA LEU A 70 16.44 -9.20 18.50
C LEU A 70 17.94 -9.49 18.64
N SER A 71 18.34 -10.78 18.67
CA SER A 71 19.75 -11.16 18.72
C SER A 71 20.54 -10.71 17.48
N ASP A 72 19.91 -10.73 16.33
CA ASP A 72 20.52 -10.35 15.05
C ASP A 72 20.66 -8.83 14.89
N ILE A 73 19.93 -8.07 15.71
CA ILE A 73 19.88 -6.60 15.67
C ILE A 73 20.89 -5.97 16.64
N ARG A 74 21.34 -6.70 17.65
CA ARG A 74 22.21 -6.19 18.73
C ARG A 74 23.49 -5.51 18.24
N ASP A 75 24.08 -6.00 17.19
CA ASP A 75 25.32 -5.49 16.58
C ASP A 75 25.09 -4.57 15.38
N ALA A 76 23.84 -4.21 15.10
CA ALA A 76 23.50 -3.28 14.02
C ALA A 76 24.02 -1.87 14.31
N ASP A 77 24.51 -1.17 13.29
CA ASP A 77 24.97 0.21 13.37
C ASP A 77 23.91 1.19 12.83
N LEU A 78 22.94 0.69 12.08
CA LEU A 78 21.79 1.44 11.57
C LEU A 78 20.60 0.51 11.43
N ILE A 79 19.44 0.92 11.93
CA ILE A 79 18.19 0.16 11.86
C ILE A 79 17.13 1.02 11.19
N ILE A 80 16.46 0.46 10.18
CA ILE A 80 15.46 1.20 9.39
C ILE A 80 14.21 0.36 9.20
N PHE A 81 13.09 0.85 9.70
CA PHE A 81 11.77 0.37 9.32
C PHE A 81 11.39 0.98 7.97
N SER A 82 11.12 0.15 6.98
CA SER A 82 10.94 0.59 5.59
C SER A 82 9.61 0.13 5.01
N GLY A 83 9.08 0.94 4.07
CA GLY A 83 7.81 0.67 3.42
C GLY A 83 6.60 0.77 4.34
N CYS A 84 6.73 1.47 5.46
CA CYS A 84 5.71 1.56 6.50
C CYS A 84 4.48 2.33 6.04
N LEU A 85 3.31 1.82 6.38
CA LEU A 85 2.02 2.47 6.17
C LEU A 85 1.57 3.17 7.44
N THR A 86 0.76 4.21 7.32
CA THR A 86 0.19 4.96 8.45
C THR A 86 -0.59 4.05 9.41
N THR A 87 -1.16 2.97 8.90
CA THR A 87 -1.91 1.98 9.69
C THR A 87 -1.04 1.05 10.51
N GLN A 88 0.28 1.12 10.39
CA GLN A 88 1.24 0.23 11.08
C GLN A 88 1.93 0.90 12.28
N TRP A 89 1.53 2.13 12.64
CA TRP A 89 2.18 2.86 13.73
C TRP A 89 2.21 2.12 15.08
N PRO A 90 1.17 1.38 15.50
CA PRO A 90 1.26 0.64 16.75
C PRO A 90 2.34 -0.44 16.76
N GLU A 91 2.47 -1.17 15.65
CA GLU A 91 3.47 -2.20 15.47
C GLU A 91 4.87 -1.58 15.40
N ILE A 92 5.03 -0.50 14.61
CA ILE A 92 6.29 0.24 14.49
C ILE A 92 6.73 0.76 15.86
N ASP A 93 5.83 1.36 16.62
CA ASP A 93 6.11 1.90 17.96
C ASP A 93 6.51 0.77 18.92
N ASN A 94 5.75 -0.31 18.97
CA ASN A 94 6.05 -1.48 19.79
C ASN A 94 7.40 -2.12 19.41
N HIS A 95 7.63 -2.38 18.15
CA HIS A 95 8.85 -3.04 17.69
C HIS A 95 10.07 -2.14 17.85
N SER A 96 9.97 -0.87 17.51
CA SER A 96 11.09 0.08 17.69
C SER A 96 11.45 0.30 19.16
N SER A 97 10.46 0.34 20.06
CA SER A 97 10.70 0.43 21.50
C SER A 97 11.37 -0.81 22.08
N LYS A 98 10.97 -2.01 21.64
CA LYS A 98 11.63 -3.28 22.01
C LYS A 98 13.09 -3.32 21.54
N ILE A 99 13.34 -2.91 20.30
CA ILE A 99 14.71 -2.84 19.75
C ILE A 99 15.54 -1.84 20.57
N PHE A 100 15.02 -0.66 20.84
CA PHE A 100 15.71 0.33 21.64
C PHE A 100 16.05 -0.20 23.05
N ALA A 101 15.09 -0.83 23.71
CA ALA A 101 15.31 -1.46 25.03
C ALA A 101 16.36 -2.58 24.97
N GLU A 102 16.40 -3.36 23.88
CA GLU A 102 17.44 -4.38 23.70
C GLU A 102 18.81 -3.75 23.50
N LEU A 103 18.95 -2.71 22.67
CA LEU A 103 20.20 -1.99 22.45
C LEU A 103 20.73 -1.36 23.76
N GLN A 104 19.85 -0.80 24.60
CA GLN A 104 20.22 -0.24 25.90
C GLN A 104 20.90 -1.26 26.83
N LYS A 105 20.49 -2.53 26.80
CA LYS A 105 21.13 -3.58 27.62
C LYS A 105 22.61 -3.77 27.30
N TYR A 106 23.03 -3.35 26.11
CA TYR A 106 24.41 -3.46 25.61
C TYR A 106 25.13 -2.13 25.51
N GLY A 107 24.56 -1.03 26.04
CA GLY A 107 25.14 0.32 25.97
C GLY A 107 25.16 0.89 24.54
N ARG A 108 24.20 0.49 23.70
CA ARG A 108 24.12 0.88 22.29
C ARG A 108 22.87 1.71 21.96
N GLU A 109 22.35 2.45 22.92
CA GLU A 109 21.19 3.34 22.77
C GLU A 109 21.38 4.46 21.74
N ASN A 110 22.63 4.71 21.32
CA ASN A 110 22.97 5.70 20.29
C ASN A 110 22.92 5.14 18.84
N VAL A 111 22.56 3.89 18.65
CA VAL A 111 22.34 3.35 17.30
C VAL A 111 21.11 4.02 16.68
N PRO A 112 21.22 4.64 15.49
CA PRO A 112 20.06 5.28 14.86
C PRO A 112 18.98 4.27 14.50
N ILE A 113 17.74 4.55 14.93
CA ILE A 113 16.53 3.84 14.53
C ILE A 113 15.70 4.80 13.68
N LEU A 114 15.49 4.46 12.42
CA LEU A 114 14.78 5.29 11.45
C LEU A 114 13.48 4.62 10.99
N VAL A 115 12.52 5.42 10.57
CA VAL A 115 11.27 4.94 10.00
C VAL A 115 11.02 5.64 8.66
N GLY A 116 10.69 4.88 7.61
CA GLY A 116 10.40 5.40 6.27
C GLY A 116 9.13 4.82 5.66
N GLY A 117 8.60 5.47 4.63
CA GLY A 117 7.39 5.09 3.92
C GLY A 117 6.23 6.06 4.16
N TYR A 118 5.01 5.69 3.76
CA TYR A 118 3.84 6.56 3.88
C TYR A 118 3.46 6.94 5.32
N ALA A 119 3.91 6.16 6.30
CA ALA A 119 3.73 6.46 7.72
C ALA A 119 4.33 7.82 8.12
N THR A 120 5.32 8.32 7.37
CA THR A 120 6.09 9.52 7.73
C THR A 120 5.58 10.83 7.16
N LYS A 121 4.48 10.82 6.43
CA LYS A 121 3.91 12.04 5.79
C LYS A 121 3.48 13.13 6.80
N SER A 122 3.11 12.75 8.04
CA SER A 122 2.69 13.67 9.09
C SER A 122 3.17 13.18 10.45
N VAL A 123 4.46 13.37 10.73
CA VAL A 123 5.13 12.71 11.87
C VAL A 123 5.44 13.64 13.05
N GLU A 124 5.11 14.93 13.00
CA GLU A 124 5.51 15.85 14.09
C GLU A 124 5.00 15.41 15.45
N ASP A 125 3.71 15.07 15.55
CA ASP A 125 3.10 14.62 16.81
C ASP A 125 3.63 13.24 17.25
N ILE A 126 3.87 12.35 16.27
CA ILE A 126 4.41 11.02 16.52
C ILE A 126 5.84 11.10 17.04
N ALA A 127 6.67 11.94 16.44
CA ALA A 127 8.05 12.13 16.84
C ALA A 127 8.18 12.58 18.33
N ARG A 128 7.16 13.26 18.84
CA ARG A 128 7.13 13.69 20.27
C ARG A 128 6.80 12.56 21.23
N ILE A 129 6.17 11.50 20.79
CA ILE A 129 5.72 10.38 21.64
C ILE A 129 6.52 9.10 21.42
N THR A 130 7.45 9.05 20.46
CA THR A 130 8.29 7.91 20.14
C THR A 130 9.79 8.27 20.26
N PRO A 131 10.29 8.61 21.45
CA PRO A 131 11.64 9.15 21.65
C PRO A 131 12.76 8.14 21.33
N TRP A 132 12.45 6.87 21.17
CA TRP A 132 13.39 5.82 20.75
C TRP A 132 13.61 5.78 19.23
N ILE A 133 12.79 6.47 18.44
CA ILE A 133 13.00 6.65 17.00
C ILE A 133 13.83 7.92 16.81
N THR A 134 14.99 7.76 16.16
CA THR A 134 15.95 8.87 15.99
C THR A 134 15.48 9.87 14.93
N ALA A 135 14.97 9.37 13.80
CA ALA A 135 14.46 10.22 12.72
C ALA A 135 13.48 9.45 11.80
N TYR A 136 12.74 10.22 11.00
CA TYR A 136 11.73 9.74 10.06
C TYR A 136 12.13 10.17 8.66
N CYS A 137 12.06 9.24 7.70
CA CYS A 137 12.43 9.49 6.32
C CYS A 137 11.20 9.92 5.50
N ASP A 138 11.15 11.17 5.08
CA ASP A 138 10.11 11.74 4.23
C ASP A 138 10.58 11.75 2.77
N GLY A 139 9.72 11.29 1.85
CA GLY A 139 10.04 11.17 0.44
C GLY A 139 10.55 9.80 0.02
N GLU A 140 11.25 9.75 -1.10
CA GLU A 140 11.83 8.53 -1.65
C GLU A 140 13.17 8.24 -0.98
N GLY A 141 13.32 7.02 -0.45
CA GLY A 141 14.42 6.70 0.46
C GLY A 141 15.71 6.24 -0.21
N GLU A 142 15.71 5.98 -1.51
CA GLU A 142 16.78 5.28 -2.21
C GLU A 142 18.11 6.04 -2.22
N GLU A 143 18.06 7.35 -2.43
CA GLU A 143 19.26 8.21 -2.35
C GLU A 143 19.57 8.58 -0.91
N SER A 144 18.55 8.93 -0.14
CA SER A 144 18.71 9.34 1.27
C SER A 144 19.38 8.27 2.11
N ILE A 145 19.04 6.99 1.92
CA ILE A 145 19.59 5.88 2.69
C ILE A 145 21.10 5.74 2.49
N ILE A 146 21.61 6.04 1.28
CA ILE A 146 23.03 5.98 0.96
C ILE A 146 23.79 7.05 1.75
N GLU A 147 23.31 8.30 1.73
CA GLU A 147 23.93 9.40 2.46
C GLU A 147 23.89 9.19 3.98
N ILE A 148 22.75 8.69 4.49
CA ILE A 148 22.58 8.30 5.90
C ILE A 148 23.59 7.22 6.29
N ALA A 149 23.69 6.14 5.50
CA ALA A 149 24.60 5.04 5.76
C ALA A 149 26.07 5.48 5.72
N TYR A 150 26.44 6.38 4.82
CA TYR A 150 27.78 6.97 4.80
C TYR A 150 28.05 7.82 6.06
N ALA A 151 27.08 8.62 6.52
CA ALA A 151 27.24 9.40 7.74
C ALA A 151 27.39 8.50 8.98
N VAL A 152 26.64 7.39 9.05
CA VAL A 152 26.80 6.37 10.09
C VAL A 152 28.20 5.73 10.02
N ALA A 153 28.66 5.32 8.82
CA ALA A 153 29.97 4.72 8.64
C ALA A 153 31.12 5.66 9.05
N ARG A 154 30.96 6.95 8.87
CA ARG A 154 31.92 7.97 9.34
C ARG A 154 31.82 8.29 10.82
N GLY A 155 30.78 7.83 11.53
CA GLY A 155 30.51 8.21 12.92
C GLY A 155 30.02 9.66 13.09
N THR A 156 29.54 10.30 12.00
CA THR A 156 29.13 11.72 11.97
C THR A 156 27.63 11.90 11.81
N PHE A 157 26.85 10.84 11.91
CA PHE A 157 25.41 10.86 11.63
C PHE A 157 24.66 11.96 12.40
N TYR A 158 24.84 12.07 13.71
CA TYR A 158 24.14 13.05 14.53
C TYR A 158 24.53 14.50 14.22
N GLU A 159 25.77 14.73 13.79
CA GLU A 159 26.25 16.05 13.38
C GLU A 159 25.74 16.45 12.01
N GLU A 160 25.64 15.47 11.09
CA GLU A 160 25.20 15.66 9.71
C GLU A 160 23.67 15.60 9.56
N MET A 161 22.95 14.98 10.49
CA MET A 161 21.50 14.74 10.44
C MET A 161 20.67 15.99 10.04
N PRO A 162 20.98 17.22 10.52
CA PRO A 162 20.25 18.41 10.10
C PRO A 162 20.42 18.80 8.62
N LYS A 163 21.36 18.16 7.91
CA LYS A 163 21.67 18.43 6.51
C LYS A 163 21.38 17.24 5.60
N LEU A 164 21.22 16.04 6.18
CA LEU A 164 20.91 14.85 5.42
C LEU A 164 19.51 14.97 4.78
N PRO A 165 19.35 14.56 3.52
CA PRO A 165 18.09 14.76 2.81
C PRO A 165 16.96 13.87 3.33
N GLY A 166 15.74 14.41 3.31
CA GLY A 166 14.53 13.66 3.62
C GLY A 166 14.36 13.23 5.07
N LEU A 167 15.00 13.92 6.04
CA LEU A 167 14.86 13.57 7.45
C LEU A 167 13.92 14.53 8.20
N CYS A 168 13.08 13.93 9.05
CA CYS A 168 12.26 14.64 10.04
C CYS A 168 12.65 14.14 11.44
N PHE A 169 12.85 15.03 12.40
CA PHE A 169 13.26 14.67 13.77
C PHE A 169 12.98 15.79 14.76
N ILE A 170 13.02 15.46 16.05
CA ILE A 170 13.03 16.45 17.14
C ILE A 170 14.49 16.75 17.49
N ASN A 171 14.90 18.01 17.40
CA ASN A 171 16.26 18.42 17.72
C ASN A 171 16.47 18.52 19.24
N SER A 172 17.72 18.81 19.68
CA SER A 172 18.08 18.94 21.08
C SER A 172 17.35 20.07 21.83
N GLU A 173 16.76 21.03 21.11
CA GLU A 173 15.93 22.11 21.68
C GLU A 173 14.43 21.69 21.78
N GLY A 174 14.08 20.46 21.44
CA GLY A 174 12.70 19.97 21.42
C GLY A 174 11.86 20.49 20.24
N LYS A 175 12.50 21.08 19.23
CA LYS A 175 11.83 21.59 18.03
C LYS A 175 11.81 20.53 16.93
N PHE A 176 10.67 20.43 16.24
CA PHE A 176 10.56 19.60 15.05
C PHE A 176 11.35 20.23 13.89
N HIS A 177 12.19 19.43 13.27
CA HIS A 177 13.00 19.79 12.12
C HIS A 177 12.67 18.89 10.94
N ARG A 178 12.65 19.46 9.73
CA ARG A 178 12.45 18.73 8.47
C ARG A 178 13.43 19.21 7.42
N THR A 179 14.16 18.30 6.81
CA THR A 179 15.04 18.58 5.67
C THR A 179 14.28 18.38 4.35
N ILE A 180 14.90 18.79 3.25
CA ILE A 180 14.28 18.66 1.92
C ILE A 180 14.21 17.19 1.54
N ALA A 181 13.02 16.71 1.18
CA ALA A 181 12.81 15.34 0.70
C ALA A 181 13.48 15.12 -0.67
N THR A 182 14.06 13.94 -0.85
CA THR A 182 14.58 13.50 -2.14
C THR A 182 13.49 12.92 -3.01
N ARG A 183 13.72 12.96 -4.33
CA ARG A 183 12.88 12.27 -5.33
C ARG A 183 13.77 11.64 -6.38
N VAL A 184 13.47 10.42 -6.74
CA VAL A 184 14.14 9.71 -7.83
C VAL A 184 13.66 10.28 -9.16
N ASN A 185 14.59 10.74 -9.99
CA ASN A 185 14.30 11.31 -11.29
C ASN A 185 14.48 10.30 -12.44
N ASN A 186 15.35 9.32 -12.25
CA ASN A 186 15.58 8.24 -13.21
C ASN A 186 15.37 6.90 -12.48
N PHE A 187 14.42 6.09 -12.96
CA PHE A 187 14.07 4.84 -12.29
C PHE A 187 15.17 3.78 -12.41
N ASP A 188 16.04 3.88 -13.40
CA ASP A 188 17.19 2.97 -13.55
C ASP A 188 18.29 3.18 -12.49
N ASP A 189 18.31 4.36 -11.85
CA ASP A 189 19.27 4.63 -10.77
C ASP A 189 18.97 3.82 -9.50
N ILE A 190 17.73 3.35 -9.38
CA ILE A 190 17.26 2.51 -8.28
C ILE A 190 17.03 1.06 -8.70
N ASP A 191 17.79 0.60 -9.65
CA ASP A 191 17.67 -0.75 -10.21
C ASP A 191 17.75 -1.83 -9.12
N GLN A 192 16.71 -2.64 -9.06
CA GLN A 192 16.62 -3.73 -8.09
C GLN A 192 17.52 -4.88 -8.53
N ASN A 193 18.53 -5.18 -7.71
CA ASN A 193 19.42 -6.31 -7.95
C ASN A 193 18.89 -7.58 -7.26
N PHE A 194 17.92 -8.21 -7.89
CA PHE A 194 17.32 -9.45 -7.37
C PHE A 194 18.31 -10.63 -7.27
N GLY A 195 19.51 -10.49 -7.78
CA GLY A 195 20.59 -11.45 -7.55
C GLY A 195 21.16 -11.38 -6.13
N LEU A 196 21.10 -10.22 -5.46
CA LEU A 196 21.73 -9.96 -4.16
C LEU A 196 20.74 -9.78 -3.00
N VAL A 197 19.49 -9.38 -3.28
CA VAL A 197 18.52 -9.02 -2.24
C VAL A 197 17.52 -10.15 -1.99
N HIS A 198 16.90 -10.14 -0.82
CA HIS A 198 15.69 -10.93 -0.58
C HIS A 198 14.57 -10.40 -1.48
N VAL A 199 13.88 -11.32 -2.16
CA VAL A 199 12.72 -11.00 -2.98
C VAL A 199 11.48 -11.48 -2.22
N PRO A 200 10.66 -10.56 -1.69
CA PRO A 200 9.41 -10.93 -1.04
C PRO A 200 8.49 -11.64 -2.04
N GLN A 201 7.88 -12.74 -1.59
CA GLN A 201 6.92 -13.47 -2.40
C GLN A 201 5.53 -12.88 -2.21
N VAL A 202 4.78 -12.79 -3.29
CA VAL A 202 3.34 -12.57 -3.20
C VAL A 202 2.72 -13.91 -2.82
N HIS A 203 2.36 -14.05 -1.56
CA HIS A 203 1.60 -15.19 -1.08
C HIS A 203 0.12 -14.91 -1.33
N ASP A 204 -0.62 -15.96 -1.69
CA ASP A 204 -2.07 -15.97 -1.60
C ASP A 204 -2.89 -15.24 -2.66
N MET A 205 -2.30 -14.88 -3.79
CA MET A 205 -3.11 -14.59 -4.96
C MET A 205 -3.44 -15.90 -5.67
N ASP A 206 -4.59 -16.49 -5.38
CA ASP A 206 -5.15 -17.66 -6.09
C ASP A 206 -5.28 -17.46 -7.62
N ILE A 207 -4.82 -16.33 -8.10
CA ILE A 207 -4.87 -15.87 -9.48
C ILE A 207 -3.68 -16.38 -10.29
N PHE A 208 -2.50 -16.49 -9.66
CA PHE A 208 -1.28 -16.94 -10.32
C PHE A 208 -1.12 -18.45 -10.21
N LYS A 209 -1.92 -19.17 -11.02
CA LYS A 209 -1.89 -20.63 -11.09
C LYS A 209 -1.47 -21.11 -12.47
N ALA A 210 -0.72 -22.22 -12.48
CA ALA A 210 -0.47 -22.97 -13.70
C ALA A 210 -1.77 -23.68 -14.16
N SER A 211 -1.76 -24.18 -15.37
CA SER A 211 -2.92 -24.91 -15.95
C SER A 211 -3.32 -26.18 -15.18
N ASP A 212 -2.38 -26.73 -14.39
CA ASP A 212 -2.61 -27.88 -13.50
C ASP A 212 -3.13 -27.49 -12.11
N GLY A 213 -3.37 -26.19 -11.86
CA GLY A 213 -3.86 -25.65 -10.59
C GLY A 213 -2.75 -25.36 -9.56
N ARG A 214 -1.49 -25.67 -9.85
CA ARG A 214 -0.34 -25.39 -8.98
C ARG A 214 -0.13 -23.87 -8.87
N GLN A 215 0.08 -23.40 -7.65
CA GLN A 215 0.44 -22.01 -7.38
C GLN A 215 1.80 -21.66 -7.98
N LEU A 216 1.86 -20.60 -8.76
CA LEU A 216 3.10 -20.09 -9.33
C LEU A 216 3.88 -19.28 -8.29
N LYS A 217 5.20 -19.45 -8.27
CA LYS A 217 6.07 -18.61 -7.46
C LYS A 217 6.08 -17.19 -8.03
N THR A 218 5.47 -16.25 -7.30
CA THR A 218 5.17 -14.90 -7.79
C THR A 218 6.01 -13.85 -7.06
N ALA A 219 6.68 -12.98 -7.81
CA ALA A 219 7.36 -11.79 -7.29
C ALA A 219 6.52 -10.55 -7.52
N GLN A 220 6.72 -9.53 -6.66
CA GLN A 220 6.15 -8.21 -6.85
C GLN A 220 7.23 -7.26 -7.39
N LEU A 221 6.89 -6.53 -8.45
CA LEU A 221 7.80 -5.63 -9.15
C LEU A 221 7.23 -4.23 -9.30
N PHE A 222 8.13 -3.24 -9.30
CA PHE A 222 7.85 -1.91 -9.82
C PHE A 222 8.49 -1.77 -11.20
N THR A 223 7.71 -1.32 -12.18
CA THR A 223 8.23 -0.89 -13.48
C THR A 223 8.07 0.59 -13.72
N GLN A 224 7.22 1.24 -12.90
CA GLN A 224 6.99 2.67 -12.96
C GLN A 224 6.63 3.25 -11.59
N ARG A 225 6.82 4.55 -11.43
CA ARG A 225 6.33 5.39 -10.33
C ARG A 225 5.66 6.64 -10.86
N GLY A 226 4.70 7.14 -10.07
CA GLY A 226 3.96 8.35 -10.38
C GLY A 226 2.64 8.08 -11.06
N CYS A 227 1.70 9.01 -10.82
CA CYS A 227 0.35 8.95 -11.35
C CYS A 227 -0.10 10.36 -11.72
N PRO A 228 -0.54 10.60 -12.98
CA PRO A 228 -0.89 11.96 -13.43
C PRO A 228 -2.25 12.44 -12.92
N TRP A 229 -2.95 11.66 -12.09
CA TRP A 229 -4.27 12.01 -11.56
C TRP A 229 -4.21 12.40 -10.09
N GLY A 230 -5.03 13.38 -9.72
CA GLY A 230 -5.12 13.91 -8.36
C GLY A 230 -6.37 13.42 -7.62
N CYS A 231 -6.60 12.10 -7.56
CA CYS A 231 -7.75 11.55 -6.84
C CYS A 231 -7.75 11.95 -5.36
N GLY A 232 -8.85 12.54 -4.87
CA GLY A 232 -8.93 13.18 -3.54
C GLY A 232 -8.70 12.25 -2.36
N PHE A 233 -9.00 10.97 -2.49
CA PHE A 233 -8.76 9.95 -1.46
C PHE A 233 -7.32 9.40 -1.46
N CYS A 234 -6.53 9.66 -2.52
CA CYS A 234 -5.23 9.05 -2.73
C CYS A 234 -4.11 9.90 -2.14
N ASN A 235 -3.27 9.32 -1.29
CA ASN A 235 -2.10 10.00 -0.74
C ASN A 235 -0.97 10.21 -1.76
N LYS A 236 -0.97 9.46 -2.87
CA LYS A 236 -0.01 9.64 -3.97
C LYS A 236 -0.25 10.90 -4.78
N SER A 237 -1.45 11.49 -4.73
CA SER A 237 -1.75 12.77 -5.39
C SER A 237 -0.85 13.93 -4.92
N SER A 238 -0.26 13.80 -3.74
CA SER A 238 0.69 14.78 -3.18
C SER A 238 2.15 14.56 -3.60
N GLU A 239 2.48 13.45 -4.31
CA GLU A 239 3.87 13.09 -4.63
C GLU A 239 4.33 13.70 -5.96
N SER A 240 4.13 13.02 -7.04
CA SER A 240 4.55 13.49 -8.37
C SER A 240 3.54 13.11 -9.43
N ASN A 241 3.17 14.07 -10.26
CA ASN A 241 2.36 13.82 -11.45
C ASN A 241 3.21 13.27 -12.62
N ASN A 242 4.55 13.28 -12.50
CA ASN A 242 5.43 12.70 -13.49
C ASN A 242 5.50 11.19 -13.34
N VAL A 243 5.35 10.48 -14.43
CA VAL A 243 5.52 9.04 -14.50
C VAL A 243 6.93 8.74 -14.99
N ILE A 244 7.73 8.12 -14.13
CA ILE A 244 9.05 7.59 -14.48
C ILE A 244 8.98 6.07 -14.60
N ARG A 245 9.77 5.50 -15.51
CA ARG A 245 9.75 4.06 -15.84
C ARG A 245 11.14 3.48 -15.88
N LEU A 246 11.24 2.17 -15.60
CA LEU A 246 12.43 1.38 -15.91
C LEU A 246 12.69 1.37 -17.42
N SER A 247 13.96 1.37 -17.81
CA SER A 247 14.33 1.02 -19.18
C SER A 247 14.03 -0.45 -19.47
N GLU A 248 13.82 -0.77 -20.74
CA GLU A 248 13.65 -2.17 -21.16
C GLU A 248 14.84 -3.05 -20.75
N ALA A 249 16.05 -2.53 -20.78
CA ALA A 249 17.24 -3.26 -20.40
C ALA A 249 17.24 -3.61 -18.90
N SER A 250 16.89 -2.66 -18.04
CA SER A 250 16.77 -2.88 -16.59
C SER A 250 15.65 -3.86 -16.29
N PHE A 251 14.50 -3.70 -16.94
CA PHE A 251 13.35 -4.58 -16.73
C PHE A 251 13.67 -6.04 -17.14
N LYS A 252 14.24 -6.27 -18.34
CA LYS A 252 14.66 -7.59 -18.79
C LYS A 252 15.69 -8.23 -17.84
N ARG A 253 16.67 -7.45 -17.37
CA ARG A 253 17.66 -7.93 -16.41
C ARG A 253 17.01 -8.40 -15.10
N GLN A 254 16.07 -7.63 -14.55
CA GLN A 254 15.35 -8.00 -13.34
C GLN A 254 14.53 -9.28 -13.53
N LEU A 255 13.82 -9.43 -14.63
CA LEU A 255 13.06 -10.65 -14.95
C LEU A 255 13.98 -11.86 -15.07
N GLN A 256 15.14 -11.73 -15.72
CA GLN A 256 16.13 -12.82 -15.84
C GLN A 256 16.69 -13.23 -14.47
N GLN A 257 16.97 -12.29 -13.57
CA GLN A 257 17.38 -12.58 -12.20
C GLN A 257 16.28 -13.31 -11.41
N LEU A 258 15.02 -12.92 -11.57
CA LEU A 258 13.89 -13.61 -10.96
C LEU A 258 13.73 -15.03 -11.51
N LYS A 259 13.84 -15.21 -12.82
CA LYS A 259 13.76 -16.51 -13.48
C LYS A 259 14.85 -17.48 -12.98
N GLN A 260 16.09 -17.00 -12.79
CA GLN A 260 17.18 -17.78 -12.20
C GLN A 260 16.89 -18.24 -10.77
N ARG A 261 16.01 -17.55 -10.05
CA ARG A 261 15.52 -17.90 -8.70
C ARG A 261 14.24 -18.73 -8.71
N GLY A 262 13.78 -19.15 -9.89
CA GLY A 262 12.60 -19.99 -10.06
C GLY A 262 11.26 -19.25 -9.91
N TYR A 263 11.24 -17.93 -10.10
CA TYR A 263 9.98 -17.19 -10.21
C TYR A 263 9.38 -17.41 -11.59
N GLU A 264 8.06 -17.62 -11.62
CA GLU A 264 7.28 -17.95 -12.81
C GLU A 264 6.21 -16.89 -13.12
N ALA A 265 5.86 -16.10 -12.10
CA ALA A 265 4.89 -15.03 -12.24
C ALA A 265 5.38 -13.75 -11.59
N VAL A 266 4.84 -12.62 -12.06
CA VAL A 266 5.07 -11.30 -11.46
C VAL A 266 3.77 -10.52 -11.33
N TYR A 267 3.64 -9.81 -10.22
CA TYR A 267 2.64 -8.77 -10.05
C TYR A 267 3.29 -7.41 -10.21
N LEU A 268 2.92 -6.68 -11.25
CA LEU A 268 3.40 -5.32 -11.49
C LEU A 268 2.60 -4.36 -10.62
N ASP A 269 3.15 -3.98 -9.49
CA ASP A 269 2.51 -3.06 -8.56
C ASP A 269 2.88 -1.62 -8.90
N VAL A 270 2.19 -1.08 -9.86
CA VAL A 270 2.35 0.28 -10.38
C VAL A 270 1.11 1.11 -10.09
N ASP A 271 1.24 2.44 -10.10
CA ASP A 271 0.10 3.31 -9.76
C ASP A 271 -1.04 3.23 -10.79
N THR A 272 -0.70 3.13 -12.07
CA THR A 272 -1.65 2.88 -13.16
C THR A 272 -0.89 2.32 -14.37
N PHE A 273 -1.03 1.04 -14.65
CA PHE A 273 -0.28 0.36 -15.69
C PHE A 273 -0.46 0.97 -17.09
N THR A 274 -1.70 1.27 -17.44
CA THR A 274 -2.07 1.78 -18.77
C THR A 274 -2.02 3.30 -18.92
N VAL A 275 -1.18 4.00 -18.13
CA VAL A 275 -0.98 5.47 -18.30
C VAL A 275 -0.56 5.79 -19.73
N HIS A 276 0.35 5.00 -20.28
CA HIS A 276 0.85 5.10 -21.65
C HIS A 276 0.68 3.76 -22.37
N ASP A 277 -0.20 3.68 -23.35
CA ASP A 277 -0.54 2.45 -24.06
C ASP A 277 0.70 1.76 -24.67
N TYR A 278 1.54 2.53 -25.38
CA TYR A 278 2.75 1.98 -25.99
C TYR A 278 3.68 1.30 -24.97
N ALA A 279 3.91 1.94 -23.83
CA ALA A 279 4.78 1.38 -22.80
C ALA A 279 4.15 0.14 -22.14
N ALA A 280 2.84 0.15 -21.89
CA ALA A 280 2.13 -1.00 -21.34
C ALA A 280 2.18 -2.21 -22.28
N ARG A 281 2.00 -2.00 -23.58
CA ARG A 281 2.15 -3.07 -24.59
C ARG A 281 3.58 -3.60 -24.62
N ARG A 282 4.56 -2.71 -24.59
CA ARG A 282 5.97 -3.12 -24.62
C ARG A 282 6.39 -3.91 -23.39
N GLU A 283 5.94 -3.52 -22.20
CA GLU A 283 6.16 -4.29 -20.97
C GLU A 283 5.48 -5.68 -21.05
N ALA A 284 4.26 -5.77 -21.60
CA ALA A 284 3.56 -7.03 -21.82
C ALA A 284 4.32 -7.96 -22.79
N GLU A 285 4.87 -7.42 -23.89
CA GLU A 285 5.71 -8.16 -24.82
C GLU A 285 6.94 -8.72 -24.12
N ILE A 286 7.64 -7.91 -23.34
CA ILE A 286 8.84 -8.34 -22.61
C ILE A 286 8.51 -9.46 -21.62
N LEU A 287 7.41 -9.36 -20.90
CA LEU A 287 6.95 -10.41 -19.99
C LEU A 287 6.65 -11.71 -20.71
N HIS A 288 6.01 -11.64 -21.86
CA HIS A 288 5.73 -12.78 -22.72
C HIS A 288 7.02 -13.40 -23.28
N GLU A 289 7.95 -12.59 -23.83
CA GLU A 289 9.26 -13.01 -24.31
C GLU A 289 10.06 -13.75 -23.23
N GLU A 290 10.03 -13.25 -22.00
CA GLU A 290 10.72 -13.86 -20.85
C GLU A 290 9.93 -15.03 -20.23
N GLY A 291 8.70 -15.29 -20.67
CA GLY A 291 7.89 -16.44 -20.28
C GLY A 291 7.21 -16.30 -18.92
N PHE A 292 6.96 -15.08 -18.45
CA PHE A 292 6.25 -14.82 -17.21
C PHE A 292 4.74 -14.75 -17.40
N VAL A 293 4.02 -15.31 -16.44
CA VAL A 293 2.62 -15.00 -16.18
C VAL A 293 2.55 -13.74 -15.33
N TRP A 294 1.61 -12.84 -15.58
CA TRP A 294 1.61 -11.57 -14.88
C TRP A 294 0.23 -10.96 -14.66
N GLY A 295 0.17 -10.02 -13.74
CA GLY A 295 -0.99 -9.18 -13.47
C GLY A 295 -0.55 -7.78 -13.02
N SER A 296 -1.48 -6.85 -13.02
CA SER A 296 -1.24 -5.46 -12.60
C SER A 296 -2.52 -4.77 -12.14
N ASN A 297 -2.41 -3.48 -11.86
CA ASN A 297 -3.53 -2.61 -11.54
C ASN A 297 -3.58 -1.41 -12.48
N THR A 298 -4.79 -0.97 -12.79
CA THR A 298 -4.99 0.21 -13.63
C THR A 298 -6.33 0.90 -13.33
N ARG A 299 -6.49 2.08 -13.89
CA ARG A 299 -7.76 2.80 -13.89
C ARG A 299 -8.68 2.23 -14.96
N ILE A 300 -9.92 1.96 -14.59
CA ILE A 300 -10.90 1.39 -15.52
C ILE A 300 -11.23 2.32 -16.70
N ASP A 301 -11.06 3.64 -16.54
CA ASP A 301 -11.29 4.59 -17.62
C ASP A 301 -10.11 4.71 -18.61
N LYS A 302 -9.03 3.93 -18.40
CA LYS A 302 -7.79 3.98 -19.19
C LYS A 302 -7.45 2.68 -19.91
N ILE A 303 -8.43 1.83 -20.11
CA ILE A 303 -8.28 0.58 -20.85
C ILE A 303 -9.47 0.39 -21.81
N ASN A 304 -9.26 -0.35 -22.90
CA ASN A 304 -10.27 -0.73 -23.86
C ASN A 304 -10.13 -2.21 -24.27
N TYR A 305 -11.09 -2.73 -25.03
CA TYR A 305 -11.14 -4.13 -25.42
C TYR A 305 -9.90 -4.60 -26.19
N GLU A 306 -9.42 -3.80 -27.13
CA GLU A 306 -8.25 -4.15 -27.94
C GLU A 306 -7.00 -4.28 -27.06
N GLN A 307 -6.80 -3.33 -26.12
CA GLN A 307 -5.73 -3.42 -25.14
C GLN A 307 -5.86 -4.66 -24.26
N MET A 308 -7.05 -4.95 -23.74
CA MET A 308 -7.29 -6.14 -22.90
C MET A 308 -6.91 -7.42 -23.61
N ARG A 309 -7.42 -7.60 -24.85
CA ARG A 309 -7.05 -8.77 -25.66
C ARG A 309 -5.56 -8.89 -25.86
N TYR A 310 -4.93 -7.77 -26.19
CA TYR A 310 -3.48 -7.74 -26.37
C TYR A 310 -2.73 -8.18 -25.10
N LEU A 311 -3.15 -7.70 -23.93
CA LEU A 311 -2.52 -8.09 -22.66
C LEU A 311 -2.73 -9.58 -22.35
N VAL A 312 -3.94 -10.13 -22.60
CA VAL A 312 -4.21 -11.56 -22.43
C VAL A 312 -3.36 -12.41 -23.38
N GLU A 313 -3.24 -12.02 -24.64
CA GLU A 313 -2.38 -12.68 -25.63
C GLU A 313 -0.90 -12.65 -25.22
N HIS A 314 -0.51 -11.75 -24.28
CA HIS A 314 0.83 -11.62 -23.72
C HIS A 314 0.91 -12.06 -22.24
N ASN A 315 0.17 -13.13 -21.89
CA ASN A 315 0.21 -13.80 -20.58
C ASN A 315 -0.31 -12.98 -19.38
N CYS A 316 -1.09 -11.91 -19.60
CA CYS A 316 -1.80 -11.24 -18.52
C CYS A 316 -2.96 -12.12 -18.03
N VAL A 317 -2.95 -12.47 -16.75
CA VAL A 317 -3.98 -13.33 -16.13
C VAL A 317 -4.85 -12.58 -15.12
N TYR A 318 -4.53 -11.34 -14.82
CA TYR A 318 -5.27 -10.55 -13.84
C TYR A 318 -5.06 -9.06 -14.00
N MET A 319 -6.16 -8.31 -13.86
CA MET A 319 -6.12 -6.86 -13.78
C MET A 319 -7.01 -6.34 -12.65
N PHE A 320 -6.40 -5.59 -11.74
CA PHE A 320 -7.11 -4.90 -10.66
C PHE A 320 -7.58 -3.52 -11.12
N PHE A 321 -8.86 -3.22 -10.93
CA PHE A 321 -9.44 -1.95 -11.36
C PHE A 321 -9.95 -1.12 -10.19
N GLY A 322 -9.41 0.08 -10.06
CA GLY A 322 -9.96 1.11 -9.19
C GLY A 322 -11.24 1.70 -9.78
N VAL A 323 -12.39 1.15 -9.39
CA VAL A 323 -13.71 1.73 -9.69
C VAL A 323 -14.02 2.82 -8.68
N GLU A 324 -13.73 2.59 -7.42
CA GLU A 324 -13.94 3.36 -6.21
C GLU A 324 -15.42 3.52 -5.85
N HIS A 325 -16.24 4.02 -6.77
CA HIS A 325 -17.70 4.12 -6.65
C HIS A 325 -18.34 4.33 -8.02
N THR A 326 -19.63 3.98 -8.16
CA THR A 326 -20.36 4.13 -9.43
C THR A 326 -21.22 5.38 -9.50
N LEU A 327 -21.52 6.02 -8.37
CA LEU A 327 -22.29 7.27 -8.39
C LEU A 327 -21.46 8.41 -9.00
N PRO A 328 -22.00 9.13 -9.99
CA PRO A 328 -21.33 10.27 -10.62
C PRO A 328 -20.85 11.31 -9.62
N GLU A 329 -21.70 11.63 -8.65
CA GLU A 329 -21.46 12.62 -7.61
C GLU A 329 -20.26 12.25 -6.72
N VAL A 330 -20.04 10.96 -6.48
CA VAL A 330 -18.86 10.46 -5.73
C VAL A 330 -17.59 10.64 -6.55
N SER A 331 -17.62 10.30 -7.84
CA SER A 331 -16.47 10.49 -8.72
C SER A 331 -16.07 11.97 -8.85
N LEU A 332 -17.05 12.87 -8.86
CA LEU A 332 -16.85 14.33 -8.87
C LEU A 332 -16.20 14.82 -7.58
N ALA A 333 -16.77 14.45 -6.43
CA ALA A 333 -16.26 14.87 -5.12
C ALA A 333 -14.80 14.42 -4.88
N ASN A 334 -14.40 13.32 -5.51
CA ASN A 334 -13.08 12.74 -5.35
C ASN A 334 -12.10 13.07 -6.50
N HIS A 335 -12.42 14.06 -7.32
CA HIS A 335 -11.55 14.55 -8.40
C HIS A 335 -11.01 13.44 -9.30
N LYS A 336 -11.85 12.45 -9.62
CA LYS A 336 -11.44 11.31 -10.45
C LYS A 336 -11.11 11.72 -11.89
N PHE A 337 -11.65 12.85 -12.35
CA PHE A 337 -11.52 13.36 -13.71
C PHE A 337 -10.83 14.73 -13.75
N ASN A 338 -10.07 14.97 -14.81
CA ASN A 338 -9.40 16.23 -15.07
C ASN A 338 -10.21 17.08 -16.07
N GLY A 339 -9.94 18.39 -16.09
CA GLY A 339 -10.52 19.34 -17.02
C GLY A 339 -11.43 20.37 -16.34
N SER A 340 -12.21 21.11 -17.13
CA SER A 340 -13.19 22.07 -16.61
C SER A 340 -14.30 21.36 -15.83
N VAL A 341 -14.98 22.08 -14.92
CA VAL A 341 -16.09 21.53 -14.12
C VAL A 341 -17.15 20.87 -15.00
N ALA A 342 -17.54 21.51 -16.10
CA ALA A 342 -18.50 20.96 -17.05
C ALA A 342 -18.01 19.65 -17.69
N SER A 343 -16.70 19.55 -18.03
CA SER A 343 -16.10 18.33 -18.56
C SER A 343 -16.07 17.22 -17.50
N GLN A 344 -15.72 17.54 -16.26
CA GLN A 344 -15.70 16.58 -15.16
C GLN A 344 -17.10 16.04 -14.89
N ILE A 345 -18.12 16.90 -14.85
CA ILE A 345 -19.52 16.50 -14.67
C ILE A 345 -19.94 15.52 -15.80
N LYS A 346 -19.68 15.87 -17.05
CA LYS A 346 -19.98 14.97 -18.18
C LYS A 346 -19.30 13.62 -18.02
N GLN A 347 -17.98 13.60 -17.76
CA GLN A 347 -17.22 12.36 -17.57
C GLN A 347 -17.76 11.52 -16.42
N ALA A 348 -18.17 12.15 -15.31
CA ALA A 348 -18.73 11.48 -14.15
C ALA A 348 -20.07 10.80 -14.48
N PHE A 349 -20.96 11.45 -15.21
CA PHE A 349 -22.24 10.86 -15.60
C PHE A 349 -22.11 9.79 -16.69
N ASP A 350 -21.08 9.84 -17.51
CA ASP A 350 -20.76 8.79 -18.50
C ASP A 350 -20.05 7.58 -17.86
N TYR A 351 -19.49 7.74 -16.65
CA TYR A 351 -18.60 6.76 -16.01
C TYR A 351 -19.26 5.42 -15.69
N PRO A 352 -20.47 5.34 -15.12
CA PRO A 352 -21.12 4.04 -14.84
C PRO A 352 -21.31 3.18 -16.09
N ALA A 353 -21.77 3.78 -17.19
CA ALA A 353 -21.92 3.07 -18.47
C ALA A 353 -20.56 2.57 -19.01
N LYS A 354 -19.51 3.38 -18.85
CA LYS A 354 -18.15 3.00 -19.23
C LYS A 354 -17.63 1.83 -18.38
N ILE A 355 -17.85 1.87 -17.06
CA ILE A 355 -17.49 0.76 -16.14
C ILE A 355 -18.15 -0.54 -16.62
N ALA A 356 -19.47 -0.54 -16.77
CA ALA A 356 -20.21 -1.75 -17.18
C ALA A 356 -19.69 -2.32 -18.51
N ARG A 357 -19.45 -1.43 -19.49
CA ARG A 357 -18.90 -1.83 -20.79
C ARG A 357 -17.53 -2.47 -20.68
N VAL A 358 -16.61 -1.85 -19.93
CA VAL A 358 -15.24 -2.35 -19.76
C VAL A 358 -15.26 -3.74 -19.10
N PHE A 359 -16.06 -3.96 -18.06
CA PHE A 359 -16.19 -5.28 -17.45
C PHE A 359 -16.78 -6.33 -18.39
N GLN A 360 -17.77 -5.97 -19.22
CA GLN A 360 -18.29 -6.86 -20.26
C GLN A 360 -17.21 -7.23 -21.29
N GLU A 361 -16.43 -6.24 -21.73
CA GLU A 361 -15.30 -6.44 -22.64
C GLU A 361 -14.21 -7.33 -22.01
N MET A 362 -13.92 -7.19 -20.71
CA MET A 362 -13.00 -8.07 -19.99
C MET A 362 -13.48 -9.51 -19.92
N ASN A 363 -14.75 -9.71 -19.57
CA ASN A 363 -15.35 -11.04 -19.56
C ASN A 363 -15.28 -11.70 -20.95
N GLN A 364 -15.46 -10.93 -22.03
CA GLN A 364 -15.32 -11.43 -23.41
C GLN A 364 -13.85 -11.74 -23.76
N ALA A 365 -12.90 -10.96 -23.26
CA ALA A 365 -11.47 -11.19 -23.46
C ALA A 365 -10.93 -12.35 -22.59
N GLY A 366 -11.71 -12.85 -21.63
CA GLY A 366 -11.26 -13.88 -20.69
C GLY A 366 -10.24 -13.36 -19.67
N LEU A 367 -10.23 -12.05 -19.37
CA LEU A 367 -9.35 -11.43 -18.39
C LEU A 367 -10.04 -11.37 -17.01
N PRO A 368 -9.60 -12.16 -16.02
CA PRO A 368 -10.09 -12.06 -14.67
C PRO A 368 -9.90 -10.66 -14.08
N SER A 369 -10.92 -10.18 -13.41
CA SER A 369 -11.00 -8.77 -13.00
C SER A 369 -11.45 -8.60 -11.57
N SER A 370 -10.96 -7.54 -10.93
CA SER A 370 -11.39 -7.11 -9.60
C SER A 370 -12.14 -5.79 -9.67
N TYR A 371 -13.33 -5.78 -9.08
CA TYR A 371 -14.14 -4.60 -8.87
C TYR A 371 -13.85 -4.04 -7.48
N PHE A 372 -13.15 -2.91 -7.41
CA PHE A 372 -12.72 -2.32 -6.16
C PHE A 372 -13.58 -1.12 -5.79
N LEU A 373 -14.16 -1.14 -4.58
CA LEU A 373 -14.97 -0.07 -4.01
C LEU A 373 -14.32 0.54 -2.77
N ILE A 374 -14.58 1.82 -2.55
CA ILE A 374 -14.25 2.52 -1.31
C ILE A 374 -15.54 3.03 -0.69
N LEU A 375 -15.93 2.46 0.45
CA LEU A 375 -17.09 2.86 1.21
C LEU A 375 -16.83 4.17 1.95
N GLY A 376 -17.84 5.03 2.03
CA GLY A 376 -17.75 6.29 2.79
C GLY A 376 -17.04 7.43 2.06
N LEU A 377 -16.82 7.33 0.77
CA LEU A 377 -16.35 8.46 -0.04
C LEU A 377 -17.38 9.61 -0.01
N PRO A 378 -16.95 10.89 -0.04
CA PRO A 378 -17.89 12.00 -0.18
C PRO A 378 -18.55 12.01 -1.55
N LYS A 379 -19.77 12.54 -1.61
CA LYS A 379 -20.47 12.84 -2.85
C LYS A 379 -20.72 14.34 -3.00
N ALA A 380 -20.68 14.84 -4.25
CA ALA A 380 -20.93 16.22 -4.58
C ALA A 380 -22.44 16.51 -4.59
N LYS A 381 -22.82 17.63 -3.99
CA LYS A 381 -24.15 18.22 -4.17
C LYS A 381 -24.14 19.07 -5.42
N LEU A 382 -24.95 18.71 -6.38
CA LEU A 382 -25.08 19.47 -7.64
C LEU A 382 -26.29 20.42 -7.56
N ASN A 383 -26.20 21.51 -8.32
CA ASN A 383 -27.36 22.35 -8.57
C ASN A 383 -28.44 21.56 -9.38
N PRO A 384 -29.71 22.04 -9.43
CA PRO A 384 -30.80 21.32 -10.12
C PRO A 384 -30.50 21.00 -11.59
N ASN A 385 -29.73 21.85 -12.27
CA ASN A 385 -29.35 21.66 -13.67
C ASN A 385 -28.10 20.77 -13.85
N LYS A 386 -27.50 20.29 -12.73
CA LYS A 386 -26.26 19.47 -12.74
C LYS A 386 -25.09 20.11 -13.48
N THR A 387 -24.92 21.41 -13.35
CA THR A 387 -23.85 22.19 -14.02
C THR A 387 -22.79 22.70 -13.05
N GLU A 388 -23.08 22.70 -11.74
CA GLU A 388 -22.22 23.26 -10.70
C GLU A 388 -22.25 22.40 -9.43
N ILE A 389 -21.10 22.34 -8.75
CA ILE A 389 -20.97 21.72 -7.44
C ILE A 389 -21.30 22.76 -6.37
N MET A 390 -22.35 22.52 -5.61
CA MET A 390 -22.84 23.43 -4.56
C MET A 390 -22.27 23.08 -3.16
N GLY A 391 -21.61 21.93 -3.03
CA GLY A 391 -21.04 21.44 -1.77
C GLY A 391 -20.84 19.94 -1.80
N TYR A 392 -20.59 19.37 -0.63
CA TYR A 392 -20.31 17.94 -0.46
C TYR A 392 -21.16 17.38 0.70
N GLU A 393 -21.42 16.07 0.63
CA GLU A 393 -22.07 15.32 1.70
C GLU A 393 -21.52 13.90 1.78
N PRO A 394 -21.66 13.19 2.91
CA PRO A 394 -21.31 11.80 3.03
C PRO A 394 -22.19 10.92 2.13
N THR A 395 -21.63 9.81 1.63
CA THR A 395 -22.43 8.71 1.06
C THR A 395 -23.23 8.02 2.18
N THR A 396 -24.37 7.47 1.80
CA THR A 396 -25.25 6.68 2.68
C THR A 396 -25.03 5.18 2.48
N PHE A 397 -25.68 4.36 3.31
CA PHE A 397 -25.73 2.92 3.12
C PHE A 397 -26.36 2.53 1.79
N GLU A 398 -27.44 3.23 1.41
CA GLU A 398 -28.14 3.03 0.14
C GLU A 398 -27.23 3.32 -1.06
N ASP A 399 -26.38 4.35 -0.96
CA ASP A 399 -25.38 4.66 -1.99
C ASP A 399 -24.38 3.49 -2.17
N ASP A 400 -23.90 2.91 -1.07
CA ASP A 400 -22.97 1.76 -1.11
C ASP A 400 -23.65 0.52 -1.70
N ILE A 401 -24.87 0.22 -1.30
CA ILE A 401 -25.68 -0.90 -1.82
C ILE A 401 -25.89 -0.77 -3.33
N GLU A 402 -26.21 0.42 -3.81
CA GLU A 402 -26.40 0.67 -5.24
C GLU A 402 -25.11 0.41 -6.02
N ALA A 403 -23.96 0.85 -5.51
CA ALA A 403 -22.67 0.60 -6.14
C ALA A 403 -22.31 -0.89 -6.18
N ILE A 404 -22.61 -1.64 -5.11
CA ILE A 404 -22.40 -3.09 -5.04
C ILE A 404 -23.32 -3.84 -6.00
N ARG A 405 -24.61 -3.50 -5.99
CA ARG A 405 -25.58 -4.10 -6.90
C ARG A 405 -25.16 -3.88 -8.35
N PHE A 406 -24.77 -2.66 -8.70
CA PHE A 406 -24.25 -2.36 -10.03
C PHE A 406 -23.03 -3.22 -10.38
N GLY A 407 -22.08 -3.38 -9.46
CA GLY A 407 -20.91 -4.23 -9.65
C GLY A 407 -21.28 -5.69 -9.93
N ILE A 408 -22.12 -6.28 -9.08
CA ILE A 408 -22.49 -7.71 -9.20
C ILE A 408 -23.37 -7.97 -10.42
N GLU A 409 -24.39 -7.13 -10.66
CA GLU A 409 -25.38 -7.38 -11.72
C GLU A 409 -24.96 -6.88 -13.10
N LYS A 410 -24.24 -5.75 -13.19
CA LYS A 410 -23.87 -5.12 -14.47
C LYS A 410 -22.45 -5.40 -14.91
N CYS A 411 -21.53 -5.51 -13.95
CA CYS A 411 -20.10 -5.71 -14.22
C CYS A 411 -19.73 -7.20 -14.19
N ASN A 412 -20.34 -7.99 -13.31
CA ASN A 412 -20.07 -9.43 -13.17
C ASN A 412 -18.57 -9.75 -12.99
N PRO A 413 -17.88 -9.13 -12.02
CA PRO A 413 -16.45 -9.29 -11.82
C PRO A 413 -16.14 -10.69 -11.25
N ASP A 414 -14.88 -11.12 -11.39
CA ASP A 414 -14.36 -12.33 -10.73
C ASP A 414 -14.16 -12.09 -9.23
N PHE A 415 -13.73 -10.87 -8.86
CA PHE A 415 -13.44 -10.49 -7.49
C PHE A 415 -14.12 -9.18 -7.15
N LEU A 416 -14.68 -9.10 -5.95
CA LEU A 416 -15.23 -7.89 -5.35
C LEU A 416 -14.41 -7.55 -4.10
N ASN A 417 -13.88 -6.33 -4.06
CA ASN A 417 -13.07 -5.84 -2.95
C ASN A 417 -13.65 -4.55 -2.41
N PHE A 418 -13.78 -4.49 -1.08
CA PHE A 418 -14.22 -3.30 -0.36
C PHE A 418 -13.08 -2.72 0.47
N ASN A 419 -12.91 -1.42 0.37
CA ASN A 419 -12.18 -0.66 1.38
C ASN A 419 -13.08 0.39 2.00
N VAL A 420 -12.75 0.78 3.21
CA VAL A 420 -13.38 1.95 3.85
C VAL A 420 -12.46 3.15 3.63
N LEU A 421 -13.04 4.32 3.34
CA LEU A 421 -12.27 5.54 3.18
C LEU A 421 -11.39 5.77 4.42
N ARG A 422 -10.12 5.94 4.18
CA ARG A 422 -9.13 6.35 5.18
C ARG A 422 -8.63 7.72 4.80
N PHE A 423 -8.57 8.59 5.79
CA PHE A 423 -8.02 9.93 5.63
C PHE A 423 -6.49 9.86 5.67
N MET A 424 -5.89 9.41 4.56
CA MET A 424 -4.45 9.22 4.47
C MET A 424 -3.73 10.57 4.46
N PRO A 425 -2.69 10.77 5.27
CA PRO A 425 -1.90 12.01 5.27
C PRO A 425 -1.40 12.37 3.88
N GLY A 426 -1.57 13.64 3.48
CA GLY A 426 -1.23 14.13 2.14
C GLY A 426 -2.31 13.85 1.09
N SER A 427 -3.43 13.21 1.44
CA SER A 427 -4.61 13.18 0.57
C SER A 427 -5.48 14.41 0.80
N MET A 428 -6.15 14.87 -0.27
CA MET A 428 -7.11 15.97 -0.16
C MET A 428 -8.26 15.63 0.79
N ALA A 429 -8.66 14.36 0.86
CA ALA A 429 -9.68 13.90 1.79
C ALA A 429 -9.27 14.11 3.26
N ALA A 430 -7.98 13.93 3.59
CA ALA A 430 -7.47 14.20 4.93
C ALA A 430 -7.46 15.71 5.26
N ASP A 431 -7.11 16.53 4.28
CA ASP A 431 -7.02 17.99 4.47
C ASP A 431 -8.41 18.63 4.60
N THR A 432 -9.44 18.03 3.98
CA THR A 432 -10.81 18.57 3.93
C THR A 432 -11.77 17.93 4.95
N VAL A 433 -11.32 16.98 5.77
CA VAL A 433 -12.16 16.31 6.80
C VAL A 433 -12.93 17.28 7.68
N GLY A 434 -12.39 18.47 7.95
CA GLY A 434 -13.10 19.52 8.70
C GLY A 434 -14.35 20.05 7.98
N ASP A 435 -14.33 20.07 6.67
CA ASP A 435 -15.36 20.67 5.82
C ASP A 435 -16.42 19.66 5.35
N CYS A 436 -16.10 18.37 5.38
CA CYS A 436 -16.95 17.30 4.86
C CYS A 436 -17.97 16.75 5.86
N SER A 437 -18.10 17.29 7.06
CA SER A 437 -19.01 16.81 8.12
C SER A 437 -18.82 15.33 8.51
N TYR A 438 -17.67 14.76 8.22
CA TYR A 438 -17.34 13.40 8.66
C TYR A 438 -17.08 13.39 10.18
N ALA A 439 -17.72 12.46 10.88
CA ALA A 439 -17.48 12.24 12.30
C ALA A 439 -16.09 11.61 12.52
N CYS A 440 -15.06 12.43 12.57
CA CYS A 440 -13.77 12.00 13.07
C CYS A 440 -13.79 12.10 14.60
N VAL A 441 -13.50 11.01 15.30
CA VAL A 441 -13.23 11.09 16.73
C VAL A 441 -11.87 11.77 16.88
N ARG A 442 -11.90 13.02 17.36
CA ARG A 442 -10.69 13.74 17.75
C ARG A 442 -10.57 13.69 19.27
N PRO A 443 -9.41 13.44 19.83
CA PRO A 443 -9.18 13.68 21.23
C PRO A 443 -9.56 15.13 21.55
N SER A 444 -10.35 15.36 22.62
CA SER A 444 -10.75 16.71 23.01
C SER A 444 -9.50 17.55 23.25
N GLY A 445 -9.36 18.65 22.50
CA GLY A 445 -8.29 19.63 22.68
C GLY A 445 -6.97 19.36 21.96
N THR A 446 -6.84 18.27 21.18
CA THR A 446 -5.63 17.98 20.41
C THR A 446 -5.91 17.96 18.89
N LYS A 447 -4.91 18.28 18.07
CA LYS A 447 -4.94 17.97 16.66
C LYS A 447 -5.05 16.45 16.50
N PRO A 448 -5.80 15.92 15.52
CA PRO A 448 -5.81 14.48 15.28
C PRO A 448 -4.39 14.03 15.00
N ILE A 449 -3.93 13.03 15.76
CA ILE A 449 -2.69 12.34 15.44
C ILE A 449 -2.97 11.54 14.18
N THR A 450 -2.29 11.86 13.09
CA THR A 450 -2.50 11.22 11.79
C THR A 450 -2.16 9.73 11.79
N ALA A 451 -1.40 9.26 12.78
CA ALA A 451 -1.18 7.85 13.08
C ALA A 451 -2.44 7.08 13.53
N GLY A 452 -3.50 7.77 13.88
CA GLY A 452 -4.75 7.14 14.32
C GLY A 452 -5.54 6.39 13.24
N TYR A 453 -5.02 6.27 12.02
CA TYR A 453 -5.64 5.48 10.94
C TYR A 453 -5.37 3.97 11.02
N PHE A 454 -4.82 3.51 12.09
CA PHE A 454 -4.55 2.09 12.26
C PHE A 454 -5.74 1.36 12.88
N LEU A 455 -6.57 0.85 12.11
CA LEU A 455 -7.47 -0.19 12.54
C LEU A 455 -6.91 -1.52 12.03
N PRO A 456 -6.89 -2.59 12.83
CA PRO A 456 -6.61 -3.92 12.30
C PRO A 456 -7.50 -4.15 11.10
N ARG A 457 -7.05 -4.90 10.14
CA ARG A 457 -7.79 -5.06 8.89
C ARG A 457 -9.17 -5.64 9.10
N ALA A 458 -9.33 -6.59 10.02
CA ALA A 458 -10.63 -7.08 10.44
C ALA A 458 -11.54 -5.91 10.89
N VAL A 459 -11.03 -5.01 11.71
CA VAL A 459 -11.76 -3.82 12.16
C VAL A 459 -11.97 -2.82 11.04
N ASN A 460 -11.04 -2.66 10.10
CA ASN A 460 -11.24 -1.83 8.92
C ASN A 460 -12.34 -2.34 8.00
N TYR A 461 -12.48 -3.66 7.86
CA TYR A 461 -13.54 -4.26 7.06
C TYR A 461 -14.88 -4.31 7.80
N TYR A 462 -14.86 -4.55 9.10
CA TYR A 462 -16.07 -4.78 9.90
C TYR A 462 -16.32 -3.68 10.93
N GLY A 463 -15.34 -2.78 11.11
CA GLY A 463 -15.47 -1.52 11.83
C GLY A 463 -15.95 -1.62 13.28
N TYR A 464 -15.63 -2.68 13.99
CA TYR A 464 -16.16 -2.96 15.31
C TYR A 464 -15.52 -2.11 16.40
N PRO A 465 -16.24 -1.31 17.19
CA PRO A 465 -15.67 -0.55 18.31
C PRO A 465 -15.01 -1.44 19.36
N GLN A 466 -15.51 -2.66 19.54
CA GLN A 466 -14.98 -3.62 20.53
C GLN A 466 -13.63 -4.19 20.11
N PHE A 467 -13.31 -4.22 18.82
CA PHE A 467 -11.97 -4.55 18.34
C PHE A 467 -10.98 -3.41 18.57
N GLN A 468 -11.46 -2.17 18.55
CA GLN A 468 -10.63 -1.02 18.94
C GLN A 468 -10.14 -1.17 20.37
N GLU A 469 -10.98 -1.68 21.28
CA GLU A 469 -10.61 -1.90 22.68
C GLU A 469 -9.78 -3.19 22.88
N ARG A 470 -9.94 -4.21 22.07
CA ARG A 470 -9.35 -5.54 22.32
C ARG A 470 -8.28 -5.97 21.31
N GLY A 471 -8.35 -5.56 20.07
CA GLY A 471 -7.49 -6.04 18.99
C GLY A 471 -6.13 -5.35 18.95
N VAL A 472 -6.07 -4.14 18.46
CA VAL A 472 -4.82 -3.37 18.31
C VAL A 472 -4.20 -3.10 19.67
N TYR A 473 -5.03 -2.80 20.66
CA TYR A 473 -4.60 -2.39 21.99
C TYR A 473 -3.93 -3.51 22.82
N ARG A 474 -4.06 -4.76 22.43
CA ARG A 474 -3.32 -5.88 23.07
C ARG A 474 -1.94 -6.10 22.48
N LEU A 475 -1.68 -5.61 21.28
CA LEU A 475 -0.39 -5.81 20.61
C LEU A 475 0.68 -4.80 21.05
N CYS A 476 0.26 -3.69 21.67
CA CYS A 476 1.14 -2.58 21.93
C CYS A 476 0.71 -1.79 23.17
N GLU A 477 1.54 -1.75 24.20
CA GLU A 477 1.28 -0.93 25.40
C GLU A 477 1.24 0.57 25.08
N SER A 478 1.86 0.98 23.99
CA SER A 478 1.88 2.37 23.52
C SER A 478 0.58 2.81 22.84
N VAL A 479 -0.30 1.90 22.53
CA VAL A 479 -1.53 2.18 21.76
C VAL A 479 -2.49 3.11 22.47
N SER A 480 -2.48 3.17 23.79
CA SER A 480 -3.27 4.16 24.54
C SER A 480 -2.95 5.61 24.15
N ARG A 481 -1.82 5.85 23.49
CA ARG A 481 -1.39 7.16 22.97
C ARG A 481 -1.97 7.48 21.59
N TYR A 482 -2.48 6.47 20.88
CA TYR A 482 -3.05 6.62 19.55
C TYR A 482 -4.57 6.47 19.64
N GLN A 483 -5.30 7.44 19.11
CA GLN A 483 -6.74 7.32 19.00
C GLN A 483 -7.11 7.04 17.55
N PRO A 484 -7.88 5.99 17.28
CA PRO A 484 -8.32 5.68 15.92
C PRO A 484 -9.16 6.83 15.40
N ILE A 485 -8.86 7.32 14.22
CA ILE A 485 -9.74 8.20 13.48
C ILE A 485 -10.84 7.31 12.92
N THR A 486 -12.05 7.54 13.39
CA THR A 486 -13.19 6.83 12.84
C THR A 486 -13.31 7.17 11.36
N THR A 487 -13.48 6.13 10.57
CA THR A 487 -13.87 6.28 9.18
C THR A 487 -15.25 6.95 9.10
N ALA A 488 -15.58 7.53 7.95
CA ALA A 488 -16.92 8.06 7.68
C ALA A 488 -18.04 7.00 7.77
N VAL A 489 -17.68 5.74 7.93
CA VAL A 489 -18.58 4.59 7.93
C VAL A 489 -18.47 3.90 9.29
N ASN A 490 -19.61 3.79 9.98
CA ASN A 490 -19.65 3.04 11.22
C ASN A 490 -19.53 1.52 10.96
N PRO A 491 -19.14 0.75 11.97
CA PRO A 491 -18.97 -0.69 11.90
C PRO A 491 -20.18 -1.46 11.39
N GLN A 492 -21.35 -1.12 11.89
CA GLN A 492 -22.58 -1.78 11.49
C GLN A 492 -22.86 -1.61 10.00
N ARG A 493 -22.63 -0.41 9.46
CA ARG A 493 -22.81 -0.15 8.03
C ARG A 493 -21.86 -1.01 7.17
N VAL A 494 -20.60 -1.19 7.59
CA VAL A 494 -19.66 -2.05 6.86
C VAL A 494 -20.14 -3.48 6.87
N TYR A 495 -20.53 -4.00 8.04
CA TYR A 495 -21.06 -5.34 8.19
C TYR A 495 -22.32 -5.57 7.32
N ASP A 496 -23.30 -4.68 7.41
CA ASP A 496 -24.54 -4.76 6.63
C ASP A 496 -24.28 -4.71 5.13
N THR A 497 -23.28 -3.91 4.72
CA THR A 497 -22.84 -3.81 3.31
C THR A 497 -22.26 -5.13 2.82
N ILE A 498 -21.45 -5.80 3.64
CA ILE A 498 -20.86 -7.10 3.30
C ILE A 498 -21.93 -8.20 3.27
N CYS A 499 -22.82 -8.21 4.27
CA CYS A 499 -23.96 -9.14 4.28
C CYS A 499 -24.81 -9.01 3.00
N TYR A 500 -25.09 -7.79 2.60
CA TYR A 500 -25.84 -7.52 1.38
C TYR A 500 -25.10 -8.03 0.12
N ALA A 501 -23.79 -7.80 0.02
CA ALA A 501 -22.98 -8.30 -1.09
C ALA A 501 -23.00 -9.83 -1.16
N MET A 502 -22.85 -10.51 -0.02
CA MET A 502 -22.93 -11.97 0.07
C MET A 502 -24.29 -12.50 -0.36
N GLN A 503 -25.38 -11.86 0.09
CA GLN A 503 -26.74 -12.24 -0.33
C GLN A 503 -26.94 -12.11 -1.85
N LEU A 504 -26.47 -11.03 -2.45
CA LEU A 504 -26.55 -10.85 -3.91
C LEU A 504 -25.73 -11.89 -4.67
N ILE A 505 -24.51 -12.19 -4.19
CA ILE A 505 -23.67 -13.22 -4.81
C ILE A 505 -24.33 -14.59 -4.70
N ASN A 506 -24.86 -14.96 -3.54
CA ASN A 506 -25.56 -16.22 -3.33
C ASN A 506 -26.78 -16.34 -4.24
N HIS A 507 -27.60 -15.28 -4.30
CA HIS A 507 -28.78 -15.26 -5.19
C HIS A 507 -28.39 -15.41 -6.67
N LYS A 508 -27.31 -14.77 -7.08
CA LYS A 508 -26.78 -14.90 -8.44
C LYS A 508 -26.32 -16.33 -8.74
N ILE A 509 -25.66 -17.01 -7.79
CA ILE A 509 -25.24 -18.41 -7.92
C ILE A 509 -26.48 -19.31 -8.02
N ASP A 510 -27.50 -19.11 -7.19
CA ASP A 510 -28.76 -19.84 -7.23
C ASP A 510 -29.48 -19.70 -8.56
N ALA A 511 -29.33 -18.55 -9.22
CA ALA A 511 -29.87 -18.31 -10.58
C ALA A 511 -28.97 -18.89 -11.70
N GLY A 512 -27.92 -19.65 -11.37
CA GLY A 512 -27.00 -20.24 -12.35
C GLY A 512 -25.95 -19.28 -12.91
N GLY A 513 -25.76 -18.12 -12.26
CA GLY A 513 -24.74 -17.14 -12.65
C GLY A 513 -23.34 -17.51 -12.16
N LYS A 514 -22.31 -16.86 -12.74
CA LYS A 514 -20.91 -17.00 -12.33
C LYS A 514 -20.73 -16.50 -10.89
N ALA A 515 -20.00 -17.26 -10.07
CA ALA A 515 -19.60 -16.82 -8.73
C ALA A 515 -18.70 -15.57 -8.81
N THR A 516 -18.85 -14.68 -7.83
CA THR A 516 -17.96 -13.54 -7.60
C THR A 516 -17.29 -13.76 -6.25
N ASN A 517 -15.95 -13.76 -6.22
CA ASN A 517 -15.21 -13.97 -5.00
C ASN A 517 -15.05 -12.66 -4.23
N LEU A 518 -15.31 -12.69 -2.92
CA LEU A 518 -15.03 -11.58 -2.04
C LEU A 518 -13.59 -11.69 -1.51
N PHE A 519 -12.87 -10.58 -1.52
CA PHE A 519 -11.61 -10.50 -0.78
C PHE A 519 -11.93 -10.38 0.73
N ILE A 520 -11.90 -11.51 1.41
CA ILE A 520 -12.18 -11.64 2.84
C ILE A 520 -10.86 -11.92 3.58
N ASP A 521 -10.77 -11.39 4.79
CA ASP A 521 -9.64 -11.69 5.67
C ASP A 521 -9.61 -13.19 6.00
N ARG A 522 -8.44 -13.81 5.82
CA ARG A 522 -8.25 -15.24 6.07
C ARG A 522 -8.45 -15.64 7.53
N ASP A 523 -8.13 -14.75 8.45
CA ASP A 523 -8.37 -15.02 9.86
C ASP A 523 -9.86 -15.20 10.14
N LEU A 524 -10.72 -14.42 9.46
CA LEU A 524 -12.17 -14.58 9.58
C LEU A 524 -12.65 -15.91 9.02
N ILE A 525 -12.02 -16.38 7.95
CA ILE A 525 -12.28 -17.71 7.38
C ILE A 525 -11.75 -18.79 8.33
N ALA A 526 -10.54 -18.64 8.83
CA ALA A 526 -9.92 -19.59 9.77
C ALA A 526 -10.67 -19.70 11.10
N LEU A 527 -11.29 -18.61 11.55
CA LEU A 527 -12.13 -18.56 12.75
C LEU A 527 -13.56 -19.02 12.49
N GLY A 528 -13.92 -19.35 11.24
CA GLY A 528 -15.26 -19.77 10.87
C GLY A 528 -16.31 -18.66 10.89
N LEU A 529 -15.90 -17.40 11.01
CA LEU A 529 -16.82 -16.25 11.00
C LEU A 529 -17.32 -15.91 9.61
N VAL A 530 -16.58 -16.26 8.61
CA VAL A 530 -17.00 -16.25 7.21
C VAL A 530 -16.69 -17.62 6.62
N THR A 531 -17.66 -18.22 5.96
CA THR A 531 -17.49 -19.49 5.26
C THR A 531 -17.89 -19.35 3.81
N GLN A 532 -17.30 -20.18 2.96
CA GLN A 532 -17.67 -20.31 1.55
C GLN A 532 -17.84 -21.79 1.24
N ASP A 533 -18.95 -22.19 0.65
CA ASP A 533 -19.21 -23.56 0.24
C ASP A 533 -18.56 -23.91 -1.11
N GLU A 534 -18.68 -25.18 -1.51
CA GLU A 534 -18.12 -25.67 -2.79
C GLU A 534 -18.75 -25.00 -4.04
N GLN A 535 -19.92 -24.39 -3.90
CA GLN A 535 -20.58 -23.62 -4.96
C GLN A 535 -20.13 -22.16 -4.99
N GLY A 536 -19.33 -21.72 -4.01
CA GLY A 536 -18.87 -20.35 -3.87
C GLY A 536 -19.84 -19.42 -3.11
N LYS A 537 -20.87 -19.97 -2.44
CA LYS A 537 -21.81 -19.19 -1.63
C LYS A 537 -21.21 -18.87 -0.28
N TYR A 538 -21.52 -17.68 0.19
CA TYR A 538 -21.00 -17.15 1.44
C TYR A 538 -22.02 -17.26 2.57
N ALA A 539 -21.51 -17.53 3.77
CA ALA A 539 -22.20 -17.29 5.03
C ALA A 539 -21.30 -16.50 5.98
N ILE A 540 -21.90 -15.62 6.77
CA ILE A 540 -21.22 -14.78 7.74
C ILE A 540 -21.90 -14.94 9.10
N ALA A 541 -21.09 -15.06 10.17
CA ALA A 541 -21.57 -15.12 11.52
C ALA A 541 -22.27 -13.79 11.94
N PRO A 542 -23.16 -13.84 12.93
CA PRO A 542 -23.72 -12.63 13.51
C PRO A 542 -22.65 -11.67 14.00
N ILE A 543 -22.96 -10.37 13.92
CA ILE A 543 -22.00 -9.32 14.24
C ILE A 543 -21.44 -9.44 15.67
N GLU A 544 -22.24 -9.96 16.60
CA GLU A 544 -21.87 -10.19 18.00
C GLU A 544 -20.72 -11.17 18.17
N ASP A 545 -20.60 -12.15 17.26
CA ASP A 545 -19.57 -13.18 17.33
C ASP A 545 -18.18 -12.61 17.04
N PHE A 546 -18.10 -11.52 16.27
CA PHE A 546 -16.87 -10.80 16.01
C PHE A 546 -16.34 -10.05 17.26
N ALA A 547 -17.17 -9.85 18.27
CA ALA A 547 -16.77 -9.22 19.52
C ALA A 547 -15.88 -10.13 20.41
N ASN A 548 -15.80 -11.43 20.09
CA ASN A 548 -15.09 -12.42 20.88
C ASN A 548 -13.69 -12.77 20.35
N ILE A 549 -13.31 -12.18 19.22
CA ILE A 549 -11.98 -12.30 18.64
C ILE A 549 -11.05 -11.22 19.20
#